data_3e375719d5fe9cd20e1aa659515d5320
#
_entry.id   3e375719d5fe9cd20e1aa659515d5320
#
_cell.length_a   1.000
_cell.length_b   1.000
_cell.length_c   1.000
_cell.angle_alpha   90.00
_cell.angle_beta   90.00
_cell.angle_gamma   90.00
#
_symmetry.space_group_name_H-M   'P 1'
#
loop_
_entity.id
_entity.type
_entity.pdbx_description
1 polymer ?
#
loop_
_entity_poly.entity_id
_entity_poly.type
_entity_poly.pdbx_seq_one_letter_code
_entity_poly.pdbx_strand_id
1 'polypeptide(L)'
;MTSATLARPLRLSVDDLLRILENPMRRKILERLVKESHYPLQLARELRVSQQAVVKHLRVLEEGQLVESREEPSDIGGPPRRAYSAKRALSVTIDVGPSLFRTEVRMLEPPTAGRREFAHYGDGLARIQGTGDVRRRVRMAAELVERIDREIGGLDGKRAQLVAIKDHVLSRAHHDAERLFSSYQERSVLYALLDEGLRAVSDLAARLEMRESVVNDVLRRLTAKRILA
;
A
#
# COMPACT_ATOMS: atom_id res chain seq x y z
N MET A 1 20.04 6.33 23.99
CA MET A 1 19.96 5.01 23.32
C MET A 1 18.50 4.69 23.12
N THR A 2 17.94 5.08 21.98
CA THR A 2 16.52 4.90 21.68
C THR A 2 16.37 3.55 20.97
N SER A 3 15.81 2.58 21.69
CA SER A 3 15.52 1.24 21.16
C SER A 3 14.54 1.38 19.99
N ALA A 4 15.01 1.08 18.79
CA ALA A 4 14.16 0.95 17.62
C ALA A 4 13.25 -0.27 17.86
N THR A 5 12.03 -0.02 18.30
CA THR A 5 10.99 -1.06 18.36
C THR A 5 10.74 -1.52 16.94
N LEU A 6 11.25 -2.69 16.59
CA LEU A 6 10.94 -3.39 15.33
C LEU A 6 9.43 -3.41 15.16
N ALA A 7 8.93 -2.66 14.19
CA ALA A 7 7.52 -2.57 13.92
C ALA A 7 6.97 -3.97 13.61
N ARG A 8 6.08 -4.44 14.46
CA ARG A 8 5.38 -5.73 14.30
C ARG A 8 4.78 -5.79 12.90
N PRO A 9 4.93 -6.89 12.16
CA PRO A 9 4.41 -6.98 10.80
C PRO A 9 2.90 -6.65 10.78
N LEU A 10 2.48 -5.94 9.74
CA LEU A 10 1.06 -5.62 9.55
C LEU A 10 0.31 -6.94 9.35
N ARG A 11 -0.58 -7.27 10.29
CA ARG A 11 -1.44 -8.47 10.19
C ARG A 11 -2.73 -8.20 9.40
N LEU A 12 -2.88 -6.99 8.85
CA LEU A 12 -4.06 -6.62 8.09
C LEU A 12 -3.95 -7.13 6.66
N SER A 13 -5.00 -7.78 6.21
CA SER A 13 -5.18 -8.09 4.80
C SER A 13 -5.44 -6.82 3.98
N VAL A 14 -5.35 -6.93 2.65
CA VAL A 14 -5.78 -5.85 1.73
C VAL A 14 -7.22 -5.46 2.03
N ASP A 15 -8.11 -6.45 2.22
CA ASP A 15 -9.54 -6.23 2.46
C ASP A 15 -9.79 -5.48 3.77
N ASP A 16 -9.04 -5.78 4.83
CA ASP A 16 -9.14 -5.04 6.09
C ASP A 16 -8.73 -3.58 5.92
N LEU A 17 -7.63 -3.32 5.19
CA LEU A 17 -7.21 -1.96 4.88
C LEU A 17 -8.24 -1.21 4.04
N LEU A 18 -8.77 -1.85 3.00
CA LEU A 18 -9.81 -1.25 2.17
C LEU A 18 -11.04 -0.93 2.99
N ARG A 19 -11.50 -1.85 3.85
CA ARG A 19 -12.64 -1.65 4.76
C ARG A 19 -12.39 -0.50 5.74
N ILE A 20 -11.17 -0.30 6.21
CA ILE A 20 -10.81 0.84 7.06
C ILE A 20 -10.82 2.13 6.23
N LEU A 21 -10.20 2.13 5.04
CA LEU A 21 -10.00 3.33 4.23
C LEU A 21 -11.21 3.71 3.37
N GLU A 22 -12.22 2.84 3.20
CA GLU A 22 -13.45 3.17 2.46
C GLU A 22 -14.19 4.39 3.07
N ASN A 23 -14.14 4.54 4.40
CA ASN A 23 -14.83 5.60 5.10
C ASN A 23 -14.13 6.96 4.92
N PRO A 24 -14.82 7.97 4.34
CA PRO A 24 -14.21 9.27 4.05
C PRO A 24 -13.80 10.03 5.31
N MET A 25 -14.50 9.85 6.45
CA MET A 25 -14.14 10.50 7.69
C MET A 25 -12.81 9.96 8.25
N ARG A 26 -12.56 8.64 8.16
CA ARG A 26 -11.29 8.05 8.57
C ARG A 26 -10.14 8.58 7.73
N ARG A 27 -10.33 8.74 6.41
CA ARG A 27 -9.30 9.36 5.54
C ARG A 27 -9.02 10.81 5.93
N LYS A 28 -10.07 11.62 6.20
CA LYS A 28 -9.90 13.00 6.67
C LYS A 28 -9.18 13.10 8.02
N ILE A 29 -9.43 12.17 8.94
CA ILE A 29 -8.70 12.08 10.21
C ILE A 29 -7.22 11.78 9.94
N LEU A 30 -6.91 10.79 9.11
CA LEU A 30 -5.53 10.48 8.72
C LEU A 30 -4.83 11.68 8.08
N GLU A 31 -5.47 12.42 7.18
CA GLU A 31 -4.94 13.65 6.57
C GLU A 31 -4.53 14.73 7.58
N ARG A 32 -5.15 14.75 8.76
CA ARG A 32 -4.75 15.65 9.86
C ARG A 32 -3.59 15.06 10.64
N LEU A 33 -3.71 13.78 11.01
CA LEU A 33 -2.74 13.09 11.87
C LEU A 33 -1.36 12.88 11.24
N VAL A 34 -1.26 12.86 9.91
CA VAL A 34 0.04 12.81 9.22
C VAL A 34 0.80 14.14 9.29
N LYS A 35 0.12 15.25 9.60
CA LYS A 35 0.74 16.58 9.72
C LYS A 35 1.23 16.84 11.13
N GLU A 36 0.42 16.55 12.11
CA GLU A 36 0.71 16.72 13.54
C GLU A 36 -0.20 15.87 14.42
N SER A 37 0.20 15.68 15.67
CA SER A 37 -0.63 14.99 16.66
C SER A 37 -1.84 15.83 17.05
N HIS A 38 -3.00 15.17 17.19
CA HIS A 38 -4.25 15.85 17.56
C HIS A 38 -4.97 15.12 18.70
N TYR A 39 -5.67 15.90 19.50
CA TYR A 39 -6.65 15.37 20.45
C TYR A 39 -8.01 15.17 19.76
N PRO A 40 -8.85 14.21 20.23
CA PRO A 40 -10.16 13.97 19.63
C PRO A 40 -11.06 15.21 19.54
N LEU A 41 -10.98 16.11 20.52
CA LEU A 41 -11.76 17.35 20.53
C LEU A 41 -11.29 18.34 19.44
N GLN A 42 -9.98 18.41 19.16
CA GLN A 42 -9.44 19.24 18.09
C GLN A 42 -9.94 18.74 16.73
N LEU A 43 -9.79 17.43 16.46
CA LEU A 43 -10.31 16.80 15.24
C LEU A 43 -11.82 17.01 15.08
N ALA A 44 -12.59 16.90 16.16
CA ALA A 44 -14.02 17.12 16.12
C ALA A 44 -14.39 18.55 15.68
N ARG A 45 -13.67 19.55 16.18
CA ARG A 45 -13.87 20.97 15.81
C ARG A 45 -13.47 21.22 14.36
N GLU A 46 -12.29 20.73 13.92
CA GLU A 46 -11.80 20.93 12.57
C GLU A 46 -12.68 20.23 11.50
N LEU A 47 -13.12 19.01 11.81
CA LEU A 47 -13.93 18.20 10.90
C LEU A 47 -15.44 18.47 11.02
N ARG A 48 -15.86 19.34 11.98
CA ARG A 48 -17.25 19.73 12.24
C ARG A 48 -18.17 18.55 12.53
N VAL A 49 -17.69 17.62 13.36
CA VAL A 49 -18.42 16.42 13.80
C VAL A 49 -18.36 16.28 15.32
N SER A 50 -19.16 15.38 15.90
CA SER A 50 -19.12 15.14 17.34
C SER A 50 -17.81 14.46 17.77
N GLN A 51 -17.33 14.76 18.96
CA GLN A 51 -16.15 14.11 19.53
C GLN A 51 -16.34 12.57 19.63
N GLN A 52 -17.55 12.13 19.95
CA GLN A 52 -17.87 10.70 20.02
C GLN A 52 -17.70 10.01 18.67
N ALA A 53 -18.11 10.66 17.58
CA ALA A 53 -17.89 10.13 16.22
C ALA A 53 -16.40 10.01 15.91
N VAL A 54 -15.60 11.03 16.23
CA VAL A 54 -14.14 11.00 16.05
C VAL A 54 -13.51 9.86 16.84
N VAL A 55 -13.88 9.68 18.12
CA VAL A 55 -13.35 8.60 18.97
C VAL A 55 -13.65 7.21 18.37
N LYS A 56 -14.85 7.00 17.80
CA LYS A 56 -15.19 5.75 17.12
C LYS A 56 -14.27 5.50 15.90
N HIS A 57 -14.03 6.52 15.09
CA HIS A 57 -13.15 6.40 13.93
C HIS A 57 -11.68 6.19 14.33
N LEU A 58 -11.20 6.90 15.36
CA LEU A 58 -9.85 6.72 15.89
C LEU A 58 -9.62 5.31 16.42
N ARG A 59 -10.61 4.72 17.11
CA ARG A 59 -10.52 3.32 17.57
C ARG A 59 -10.31 2.36 16.40
N VAL A 60 -11.09 2.46 15.33
CA VAL A 60 -10.95 1.62 14.14
C VAL A 60 -9.57 1.80 13.48
N LEU A 61 -9.08 3.04 13.41
CA LEU A 61 -7.75 3.34 12.87
C LEU A 61 -6.62 2.80 13.75
N GLU A 62 -6.79 2.83 15.09
CA GLU A 62 -5.84 2.32 16.06
C GLU A 62 -5.80 0.78 16.08
N GLU A 63 -6.96 0.12 16.03
CA GLU A 63 -7.09 -1.33 15.85
C GLU A 63 -6.43 -1.78 14.55
N GLY A 64 -6.61 -1.03 13.47
CA GLY A 64 -5.92 -1.19 12.21
C GLY A 64 -4.45 -0.78 12.20
N GLN A 65 -3.89 -0.38 13.34
CA GLN A 65 -2.49 0.04 13.48
C GLN A 65 -2.05 1.18 12.52
N LEU A 66 -2.98 1.95 11.99
CA LEU A 66 -2.69 3.11 11.14
C LEU A 66 -2.37 4.35 11.97
N VAL A 67 -2.90 4.42 13.18
CA VAL A 67 -2.62 5.47 14.16
C VAL A 67 -2.16 4.87 15.48
N GLU A 68 -1.50 5.67 16.29
CA GLU A 68 -1.18 5.36 17.68
C GLU A 68 -1.60 6.50 18.58
N SER A 69 -1.84 6.21 19.84
CA SER A 69 -2.15 7.20 20.85
C SER A 69 -1.09 7.25 21.92
N ARG A 70 -0.84 8.46 22.44
CA ARG A 70 0.03 8.72 23.59
C ARG A 70 -0.69 9.58 24.62
N GLU A 71 -0.46 9.31 25.86
CA GLU A 71 -0.91 10.19 26.94
C GLU A 71 0.06 11.35 27.08
N GLU A 72 -0.45 12.56 27.01
CA GLU A 72 0.30 13.80 27.18
C GLU A 72 -0.24 14.57 28.39
N PRO A 73 0.65 15.22 29.20
CA PRO A 73 0.22 16.09 30.28
C PRO A 73 -0.72 17.17 29.74
N SER A 74 -1.70 17.57 30.56
CA SER A 74 -2.58 18.68 30.19
C SER A 74 -1.91 20.02 30.52
N ASP A 75 -1.71 20.88 29.54
CA ASP A 75 -1.12 22.23 29.72
C ASP A 75 -1.95 23.14 30.61
N ILE A 76 -3.21 22.79 30.88
CA ILE A 76 -4.17 23.64 31.64
C ILE A 76 -4.43 23.06 33.04
N GLY A 77 -3.65 22.07 33.47
CA GLY A 77 -3.95 21.28 34.68
C GLY A 77 -5.16 20.37 34.47
N GLY A 78 -5.11 19.15 34.97
CA GLY A 78 -6.17 18.16 34.82
C GLY A 78 -5.60 16.80 34.42
N PRO A 79 -6.47 15.79 34.15
CA PRO A 79 -6.01 14.47 33.78
C PRO A 79 -5.26 14.48 32.44
N PRO A 80 -4.30 13.55 32.23
CA PRO A 80 -3.60 13.39 30.95
C PRO A 80 -4.57 13.27 29.78
N ARG A 81 -4.20 13.85 28.66
CA ARG A 81 -5.00 13.81 27.44
C ARG A 81 -4.40 12.81 26.47
N ARG A 82 -5.25 12.14 25.72
CA ARG A 82 -4.82 11.18 24.70
C ARG A 82 -4.67 11.88 23.36
N ALA A 83 -3.41 12.08 22.93
CA ALA A 83 -3.08 12.58 21.61
C ALA A 83 -2.89 11.42 20.61
N TYR A 84 -3.32 11.60 19.37
CA TYR A 84 -3.22 10.61 18.32
C TYR A 84 -2.29 11.12 17.20
N SER A 85 -1.49 10.23 16.63
CA SER A 85 -0.61 10.49 15.49
C SER A 85 -0.66 9.34 14.51
N ALA A 86 -0.27 9.60 13.25
CA ALA A 86 -0.10 8.54 12.25
C ALA A 86 1.09 7.65 12.65
N LYS A 87 0.90 6.32 12.52
CA LYS A 87 1.88 5.34 12.98
C LYS A 87 2.70 4.73 11.86
N ARG A 88 2.09 4.53 10.70
CA ARG A 88 2.70 3.75 9.60
C ARG A 88 2.65 4.49 8.29
N ALA A 89 3.70 4.29 7.50
CA ALA A 89 3.73 4.68 6.11
C ALA A 89 3.47 3.44 5.25
N LEU A 90 2.46 3.49 4.39
CA LEU A 90 2.10 2.41 3.48
C LEU A 90 1.54 2.96 2.17
N SER A 91 1.60 2.15 1.13
CA SER A 91 0.95 2.41 -0.15
C SER A 91 -0.02 1.27 -0.45
N VAL A 92 -1.21 1.61 -0.94
CA VAL A 92 -2.20 0.66 -1.45
C VAL A 92 -2.39 0.94 -2.92
N THR A 93 -2.25 -0.08 -3.73
CA THR A 93 -2.45 0.02 -5.17
C THR A 93 -3.52 -0.97 -5.61
N ILE A 94 -4.45 -0.51 -6.42
CA ILE A 94 -5.49 -1.32 -7.04
C ILE A 94 -5.47 -1.03 -8.53
N ASP A 95 -5.16 -2.05 -9.32
CA ASP A 95 -5.23 -2.00 -10.77
C ASP A 95 -6.44 -2.80 -11.23
N VAL A 96 -7.32 -2.18 -12.00
CA VAL A 96 -8.53 -2.81 -12.56
C VAL A 96 -8.58 -2.55 -14.05
N GLY A 97 -8.64 -3.60 -14.82
CA GLY A 97 -8.80 -3.57 -16.27
C GLY A 97 -9.75 -4.68 -16.73
N PRO A 98 -10.12 -4.72 -18.01
CA PRO A 98 -10.97 -5.77 -18.57
C PRO A 98 -10.42 -7.19 -18.39
N SER A 99 -9.09 -7.33 -18.32
CA SER A 99 -8.40 -8.61 -18.18
C SER A 99 -7.38 -8.64 -17.05
N LEU A 100 -7.36 -7.62 -16.19
CA LEU A 100 -6.44 -7.49 -15.09
C LEU A 100 -7.17 -7.06 -13.82
N PHE A 101 -6.95 -7.78 -12.73
CA PHE A 101 -7.28 -7.33 -11.39
C PHE A 101 -6.11 -7.60 -10.46
N ARG A 102 -5.56 -6.55 -9.84
CA ARG A 102 -4.44 -6.67 -8.91
C ARG A 102 -4.61 -5.72 -7.75
N THR A 103 -4.35 -6.22 -6.55
CA THR A 103 -4.25 -5.42 -5.34
C THR A 103 -2.89 -5.63 -4.70
N GLU A 104 -2.29 -4.57 -4.19
CA GLU A 104 -0.99 -4.64 -3.52
C GLU A 104 -0.93 -3.67 -2.36
N VAL A 105 -0.41 -4.12 -1.22
CA VAL A 105 -0.06 -3.28 -0.08
C VAL A 105 1.44 -3.33 0.10
N ARG A 106 2.09 -2.19 0.14
CA ARG A 106 3.52 -2.04 0.42
C ARG A 106 3.72 -1.20 1.67
N MET A 107 4.49 -1.72 2.61
CA MET A 107 5.01 -0.91 3.70
C MET A 107 6.12 -0.01 3.14
N LEU A 108 6.03 1.29 3.47
CA LEU A 108 7.08 2.24 3.12
C LEU A 108 8.06 2.29 4.30
N GLU A 109 9.25 1.80 4.06
CA GLU A 109 10.31 1.84 5.06
C GLU A 109 11.02 3.20 5.03
N PRO A 110 11.56 3.65 6.19
CA PRO A 110 12.41 4.83 6.21
C PRO A 110 13.55 4.67 5.20
N PRO A 111 14.00 5.75 4.55
CA PRO A 111 15.08 5.69 3.59
C PRO A 111 16.35 5.18 4.27
N THR A 112 16.70 3.92 4.01
CA THR A 112 18.02 3.39 4.34
C THR A 112 18.98 3.77 3.24
N ALA A 113 20.18 4.24 3.60
CA ALA A 113 21.21 4.62 2.64
C ALA A 113 21.62 3.41 1.78
N GLY A 114 20.91 3.13 0.69
CA GLY A 114 21.15 1.87 0.02
C GLY A 114 20.92 1.78 -1.48
N ARG A 115 20.08 2.58 -2.06
CA ARG A 115 19.92 2.55 -3.52
C ARG A 115 20.69 3.70 -4.16
N ARG A 116 21.76 3.40 -4.90
CA ARG A 116 22.58 4.38 -5.62
C ARG A 116 21.73 5.32 -6.50
N GLU A 117 20.66 4.82 -7.06
CA GLU A 117 19.71 5.55 -7.88
C GLU A 117 19.09 6.77 -7.16
N PHE A 118 18.83 6.66 -5.84
CA PHE A 118 18.22 7.71 -5.03
C PHE A 118 19.21 8.39 -4.06
N ALA A 119 20.51 8.13 -4.19
CA ALA A 119 21.54 8.69 -3.30
C ALA A 119 21.50 10.22 -3.25
N HIS A 120 21.22 10.88 -4.39
CA HIS A 120 21.13 12.34 -4.47
C HIS A 120 19.97 12.95 -3.64
N TYR A 121 18.91 12.19 -3.35
CA TYR A 121 17.87 12.61 -2.40
C TYR A 121 18.34 12.47 -0.95
N GLY A 122 19.12 11.43 -0.64
CA GLY A 122 19.79 11.27 0.65
C GLY A 122 20.75 12.43 0.94
N ASP A 123 21.56 12.83 -0.04
CA ASP A 123 22.46 14.00 0.07
C ASP A 123 21.67 15.30 0.26
N GLY A 124 20.53 15.45 -0.42
CA GLY A 124 19.61 16.55 -0.24
C GLY A 124 19.09 16.64 1.19
N LEU A 125 18.64 15.52 1.75
CA LEU A 125 18.17 15.41 3.13
C LEU A 125 19.28 15.74 4.14
N ALA A 126 20.48 15.22 3.95
CA ALA A 126 21.63 15.51 4.81
C ALA A 126 21.99 16.99 4.81
N ARG A 127 21.95 17.67 3.66
CA ARG A 127 22.16 19.13 3.56
C ARG A 127 21.10 19.94 4.30
N ILE A 128 19.83 19.52 4.23
CA ILE A 128 18.73 20.13 4.99
C ILE A 128 19.01 20.01 6.49
N GLN A 129 19.38 18.82 6.97
CA GLN A 129 19.66 18.56 8.38
C GLN A 129 20.87 19.36 8.89
N GLY A 130 21.92 19.55 8.06
CA GLY A 130 23.10 20.31 8.40
C GLY A 130 22.94 21.85 8.35
N THR A 131 21.79 22.35 7.85
CA THR A 131 21.54 23.80 7.74
C THR A 131 21.00 24.36 9.07
N GLY A 132 21.68 25.37 9.64
CA GLY A 132 21.28 25.99 10.92
C GLY A 132 20.03 26.87 10.82
N ASP A 133 19.84 27.57 9.70
CA ASP A 133 18.70 28.48 9.49
C ASP A 133 17.41 27.72 9.18
N VAL A 134 16.41 27.88 10.07
CA VAL A 134 15.09 27.23 9.96
C VAL A 134 14.36 27.59 8.67
N ARG A 135 14.36 28.88 8.29
CA ARG A 135 13.67 29.35 7.06
C ARG A 135 14.29 28.72 5.81
N ARG A 136 15.64 28.67 5.79
CA ARG A 136 16.38 28.05 4.70
C ARG A 136 16.10 26.54 4.64
N ARG A 137 16.06 25.85 5.80
CA ARG A 137 15.69 24.42 5.86
C ARG A 137 14.31 24.15 5.26
N VAL A 138 13.30 24.95 5.66
CA VAL A 138 11.94 24.78 5.14
C VAL A 138 11.89 24.97 3.62
N ARG A 139 12.59 25.99 3.08
CA ARG A 139 12.66 26.23 1.64
C ARG A 139 13.33 25.04 0.91
N MET A 140 14.49 24.59 1.38
CA MET A 140 15.21 23.46 0.81
C MET A 140 14.37 22.17 0.88
N ALA A 141 13.61 21.96 1.96
CA ALA A 141 12.71 20.83 2.08
C ALA A 141 11.58 20.91 1.04
N ALA A 142 10.96 22.07 0.85
CA ALA A 142 9.91 22.25 -0.16
C ALA A 142 10.43 21.97 -1.58
N GLU A 143 11.62 22.49 -1.94
CA GLU A 143 12.26 22.24 -3.25
C GLU A 143 12.58 20.75 -3.45
N LEU A 144 13.04 20.07 -2.38
CA LEU A 144 13.34 18.65 -2.46
C LEU A 144 12.06 17.81 -2.62
N VAL A 145 11.00 18.12 -1.87
CA VAL A 145 9.69 17.46 -1.99
C VAL A 145 9.14 17.62 -3.40
N GLU A 146 9.16 18.83 -3.97
CA GLU A 146 8.70 19.07 -5.34
C GLU A 146 9.45 18.24 -6.39
N ARG A 147 10.77 18.06 -6.20
CA ARG A 147 11.57 17.19 -7.07
C ARG A 147 11.19 15.73 -6.93
N ILE A 148 10.99 15.26 -5.70
CA ILE A 148 10.56 13.89 -5.42
C ILE A 148 9.17 13.64 -6.02
N ASP A 149 8.24 14.57 -5.87
CA ASP A 149 6.88 14.43 -6.40
C ASP A 149 6.87 14.35 -7.94
N ARG A 150 7.72 15.11 -8.61
CA ARG A 150 7.88 15.01 -10.07
C ARG A 150 8.44 13.65 -10.50
N GLU A 151 9.41 13.12 -9.75
CA GLU A 151 9.97 11.78 -10.02
C GLU A 151 8.92 10.70 -9.81
N ILE A 152 8.18 10.74 -8.68
CA ILE A 152 7.07 9.83 -8.40
C ILE A 152 6.03 9.88 -9.53
N GLY A 153 5.61 11.09 -9.93
CA GLY A 153 4.65 11.26 -11.04
C GLY A 153 5.15 10.67 -12.37
N GLY A 154 6.45 10.81 -12.67
CA GLY A 154 7.07 10.19 -13.83
C GLY A 154 7.07 8.65 -13.78
N LEU A 155 7.39 8.09 -12.62
CA LEU A 155 7.36 6.64 -12.39
C LEU A 155 5.94 6.08 -12.44
N ASP A 156 4.98 6.79 -11.84
CA ASP A 156 3.56 6.41 -11.89
C ASP A 156 3.01 6.44 -13.32
N GLY A 157 3.40 7.43 -14.12
CA GLY A 157 3.06 7.48 -15.54
C GLY A 157 3.59 6.28 -16.33
N LYS A 158 4.87 5.94 -16.14
CA LYS A 158 5.48 4.74 -16.76
C LYS A 158 4.79 3.46 -16.30
N ARG A 159 4.50 3.37 -14.99
CA ARG A 159 3.79 2.23 -14.41
C ARG A 159 2.39 2.07 -15.03
N ALA A 160 1.62 3.15 -15.15
CA ALA A 160 0.29 3.12 -15.74
C ALA A 160 0.31 2.61 -17.19
N GLN A 161 1.30 3.05 -18.00
CA GLN A 161 1.48 2.53 -19.37
C GLN A 161 1.79 1.03 -19.39
N LEU A 162 2.67 0.55 -18.52
CA LEU A 162 3.01 -0.87 -18.44
C LEU A 162 1.80 -1.72 -17.98
N VAL A 163 0.99 -1.22 -17.05
CA VAL A 163 -0.24 -1.88 -16.61
C VAL A 163 -1.24 -1.98 -17.76
N ALA A 164 -1.43 -0.91 -18.54
CA ALA A 164 -2.31 -0.92 -19.71
C ALA A 164 -1.82 -1.91 -20.80
N ILE A 165 -0.52 -1.95 -21.04
CA ILE A 165 0.08 -2.92 -21.97
C ILE A 165 -0.15 -4.35 -21.47
N LYS A 166 0.08 -4.59 -20.16
CA LYS A 166 -0.14 -5.89 -19.53
C LYS A 166 -1.60 -6.34 -19.69
N ASP A 167 -2.56 -5.46 -19.39
CA ASP A 167 -4.00 -5.76 -19.54
C ASP A 167 -4.34 -6.15 -20.98
N HIS A 168 -3.80 -5.42 -21.97
CA HIS A 168 -4.01 -5.75 -23.39
C HIS A 168 -3.42 -7.11 -23.77
N VAL A 169 -2.20 -7.43 -23.29
CA VAL A 169 -1.57 -8.74 -23.54
C VAL A 169 -2.39 -9.87 -22.92
N LEU A 170 -2.86 -9.68 -21.67
CA LEU A 170 -3.71 -10.65 -20.98
C LEU A 170 -5.03 -10.85 -21.72
N SER A 171 -5.67 -9.77 -22.18
CA SER A 171 -6.90 -9.85 -22.97
C SER A 171 -6.72 -10.73 -24.23
N ARG A 172 -5.62 -10.57 -24.94
CA ARG A 172 -5.30 -11.43 -26.09
C ARG A 172 -5.07 -12.88 -25.67
N ALA A 173 -4.30 -13.11 -24.64
CA ALA A 173 -4.01 -14.45 -24.13
C ALA A 173 -5.28 -15.17 -23.62
N HIS A 174 -6.19 -14.45 -22.94
CA HIS A 174 -7.48 -15.00 -22.49
C HIS A 174 -8.36 -15.39 -23.68
N HIS A 175 -8.46 -14.55 -24.70
CA HIS A 175 -9.21 -14.86 -25.91
C HIS A 175 -8.66 -16.09 -26.64
N ASP A 176 -7.33 -16.19 -26.77
CA ASP A 176 -6.71 -17.36 -27.41
C ASP A 176 -6.87 -18.62 -26.55
N ALA A 177 -6.82 -18.50 -25.22
CA ALA A 177 -7.07 -19.61 -24.30
C ALA A 177 -8.50 -20.16 -24.42
N GLU A 178 -9.51 -19.32 -24.63
CA GLU A 178 -10.90 -19.77 -24.88
C GLU A 178 -11.02 -20.63 -26.14
N ARG A 179 -10.22 -20.35 -27.14
CA ARG A 179 -10.19 -21.11 -28.39
C ARG A 179 -9.40 -22.42 -28.29
N LEU A 180 -8.40 -22.46 -27.41
CA LEU A 180 -7.50 -23.62 -27.24
C LEU A 180 -8.04 -24.64 -26.22
N PHE A 181 -8.84 -24.16 -25.25
CA PHE A 181 -9.29 -24.97 -24.11
C PHE A 181 -10.80 -24.84 -23.90
N SER A 182 -11.52 -25.92 -24.06
CA SER A 182 -12.95 -26.00 -23.74
C SER A 182 -13.21 -26.04 -22.21
N SER A 183 -12.27 -26.62 -21.45
CA SER A 183 -12.39 -26.74 -20.01
C SER A 183 -12.09 -25.44 -19.31
N TYR A 184 -13.01 -24.97 -18.42
CA TYR A 184 -12.78 -23.84 -17.54
C TYR A 184 -11.59 -24.04 -16.60
N GLN A 185 -11.40 -25.28 -16.11
CA GLN A 185 -10.28 -25.61 -15.22
C GLN A 185 -8.92 -25.40 -15.89
N GLU A 186 -8.78 -25.80 -17.16
CA GLU A 186 -7.53 -25.56 -17.91
C GLU A 186 -7.26 -24.07 -18.09
N ARG A 187 -8.29 -23.31 -18.44
CA ARG A 187 -8.17 -21.85 -18.58
C ARG A 187 -7.84 -21.16 -17.25
N SER A 188 -8.48 -21.57 -16.15
CA SER A 188 -8.24 -20.99 -14.82
C SER A 188 -6.80 -21.17 -14.36
N VAL A 189 -6.20 -22.35 -14.59
CA VAL A 189 -4.78 -22.59 -14.26
C VAL A 189 -3.88 -21.72 -15.14
N LEU A 190 -4.18 -21.63 -16.45
CA LEU A 190 -3.42 -20.77 -17.36
C LEU A 190 -3.51 -19.29 -16.96
N TYR A 191 -4.70 -18.82 -16.60
CA TYR A 191 -4.91 -17.44 -16.14
C TYR A 191 -4.12 -17.15 -14.87
N ALA A 192 -4.17 -18.01 -13.87
CA ALA A 192 -3.39 -17.83 -12.66
C ALA A 192 -1.86 -17.79 -12.89
N LEU A 193 -1.38 -18.59 -13.87
CA LEU A 193 0.02 -18.54 -14.29
C LEU A 193 0.40 -17.22 -14.95
N LEU A 194 -0.48 -16.68 -15.80
CA LEU A 194 -0.22 -15.45 -16.57
C LEU A 194 -0.41 -14.19 -15.72
N ASP A 195 -1.51 -14.11 -14.98
CA ASP A 195 -1.91 -12.89 -14.28
C ASP A 195 -1.12 -12.69 -12.98
N GLU A 196 -1.01 -13.77 -12.20
CA GLU A 196 -0.45 -13.73 -10.84
C GLU A 196 1.01 -14.22 -10.82
N GLY A 197 1.49 -14.84 -11.91
CA GLY A 197 2.86 -15.38 -11.98
C GLY A 197 3.10 -16.56 -11.03
N LEU A 198 2.03 -17.19 -10.55
CA LEU A 198 2.13 -18.37 -9.67
C LEU A 198 2.76 -19.53 -10.43
N ARG A 199 3.78 -20.15 -9.84
CA ARG A 199 4.54 -21.24 -10.44
C ARG A 199 4.47 -22.52 -9.62
N ALA A 200 4.32 -22.43 -8.31
CA ALA A 200 4.22 -23.60 -7.44
C ALA A 200 2.82 -24.22 -7.53
N VAL A 201 2.76 -25.54 -7.63
CA VAL A 201 1.50 -26.30 -7.71
C VAL A 201 0.63 -26.06 -6.48
N SER A 202 1.25 -26.02 -5.29
CA SER A 202 0.56 -25.74 -4.03
C SER A 202 -0.13 -24.38 -4.02
N ASP A 203 0.54 -23.35 -4.56
CA ASP A 203 0.00 -21.99 -4.61
C ASP A 203 -1.17 -21.90 -5.60
N LEU A 204 -1.04 -22.53 -6.78
CA LEU A 204 -2.12 -22.63 -7.76
C LEU A 204 -3.32 -23.39 -7.20
N ALA A 205 -3.08 -24.52 -6.53
CA ALA A 205 -4.11 -25.33 -5.92
C ALA A 205 -4.89 -24.54 -4.83
N ALA A 206 -4.17 -23.88 -3.94
CA ALA A 206 -4.75 -23.03 -2.91
C ALA A 206 -5.53 -21.85 -3.52
N ARG A 207 -4.96 -21.17 -4.50
CA ARG A 207 -5.56 -20.00 -5.14
C ARG A 207 -6.84 -20.30 -5.92
N LEU A 208 -6.87 -21.47 -6.58
CA LEU A 208 -7.98 -21.90 -7.44
C LEU A 208 -8.97 -22.84 -6.72
N GLU A 209 -8.73 -23.13 -5.43
CA GLU A 209 -9.51 -24.09 -4.64
C GLU A 209 -9.61 -25.45 -5.32
N MET A 210 -8.51 -25.90 -5.95
CA MET A 210 -8.40 -27.17 -6.66
C MET A 210 -7.48 -28.13 -5.94
N ARG A 211 -7.65 -29.44 -6.20
CA ARG A 211 -6.68 -30.45 -5.74
C ARG A 211 -5.38 -30.32 -6.54
N GLU A 212 -4.25 -30.49 -5.90
CA GLU A 212 -2.93 -30.46 -6.57
C GLU A 212 -2.81 -31.45 -7.71
N SER A 213 -3.45 -32.61 -7.60
CA SER A 213 -3.49 -33.61 -8.71
C SER A 213 -4.14 -33.06 -9.97
N VAL A 214 -5.24 -32.29 -9.81
CA VAL A 214 -5.93 -31.67 -10.96
C VAL A 214 -5.05 -30.57 -11.57
N VAL A 215 -4.42 -29.75 -10.74
CA VAL A 215 -3.50 -28.70 -11.21
C VAL A 215 -2.32 -29.33 -11.99
N ASN A 216 -1.71 -30.41 -11.45
CA ASN A 216 -0.63 -31.13 -12.12
C ASN A 216 -1.06 -31.72 -13.46
N ASP A 217 -2.25 -32.31 -13.57
CA ASP A 217 -2.77 -32.84 -14.82
C ASP A 217 -2.98 -31.73 -15.86
N VAL A 218 -3.47 -30.57 -15.44
CA VAL A 218 -3.60 -29.42 -16.33
C VAL A 218 -2.23 -28.90 -16.77
N LEU A 219 -1.27 -28.77 -15.86
CA LEU A 219 0.10 -28.33 -16.20
C LEU A 219 0.75 -29.25 -17.23
N ARG A 220 0.61 -30.59 -17.07
CA ARG A 220 1.09 -31.56 -18.06
C ARG A 220 0.47 -31.35 -19.45
N ARG A 221 -0.84 -31.08 -19.51
CA ARG A 221 -1.53 -30.79 -20.79
C ARG A 221 -1.07 -29.49 -21.40
N LEU A 222 -0.83 -28.43 -20.60
CA LEU A 222 -0.29 -27.15 -21.07
C LEU A 222 1.12 -27.32 -21.65
N THR A 223 1.97 -28.13 -20.99
CA THR A 223 3.31 -28.47 -21.50
C THR A 223 3.22 -29.32 -22.77
N ALA A 224 2.36 -30.31 -22.81
CA ALA A 224 2.15 -31.15 -24.01
C ALA A 224 1.69 -30.32 -25.22
N LYS A 225 0.93 -29.25 -24.99
CA LYS A 225 0.52 -28.29 -26.03
C LYS A 225 1.58 -27.22 -26.34
N ARG A 226 2.76 -27.31 -25.73
CA ARG A 226 3.88 -26.34 -25.85
C ARG A 226 3.51 -24.89 -25.50
N ILE A 227 2.59 -24.71 -24.57
CA ILE A 227 2.19 -23.39 -24.05
C ILE A 227 3.11 -22.98 -22.89
N LEU A 228 3.58 -23.97 -22.13
CA LEU A 228 4.59 -23.82 -21.08
C LEU A 228 5.88 -24.50 -21.52
N ALA A 229 7.01 -23.88 -21.18
CA ALA A 229 8.35 -24.44 -21.37
C ALA A 229 8.69 -25.47 -20.29
#